data_91f7c6a0b2dd5c8029269f5941b2db01
#
_entry.id   91f7c6a0b2dd5c8029269f5941b2db01
#
_cell.length_a   1.000
_cell.length_b   1.000
_cell.length_c   1.000
_cell.angle_alpha   90.00
_cell.angle_beta   90.00
_cell.angle_gamma   90.00
#
_symmetry.space_group_name_H-M   'P 1'
#
loop_
_entity.id
_entity.type
_entity.pdbx_description
1 polymer ?
#
loop_
_entity_poly.entity_id
_entity_poly.type
_entity_poly.pdbx_seq_one_letter_code
_entity_poly.pdbx_strand_id
1 'polypeptide(L)'
;PSQRENVCLFVTVKFLHGYLCFTKGVTQMATENKMGVMPLNRLLISMSVPMMISMLVQALYNIVDSMFVAQLSENALTAVSLAFPAQNLMIAVATGTGVGVNAALSRNLGEKNFDRANRIADHALFLAAMSYIVFALFGLFFARQFFRLQTDIEEIVDLGTTYLRVCTIASFGLFMEIACERLLQSTGKTIYSMYTQGLGAIINIVLDPILIFGYFVQYA
;
A
#
# COMPACT_ATOMS: atom_id res chain seq x y z
N PRO A 1 10.79 22.27 -5.04
CA PRO A 1 9.93 21.70 -6.09
C PRO A 1 10.12 20.20 -6.25
N SER A 2 11.35 19.71 -6.16
CA SER A 2 11.69 18.29 -6.43
C SER A 2 11.04 17.27 -5.49
N GLN A 3 10.87 17.57 -4.22
CA GLN A 3 10.25 16.63 -3.27
C GLN A 3 8.76 16.36 -3.54
N ARG A 4 8.01 17.33 -4.04
CA ARG A 4 6.58 17.14 -4.36
C ARG A 4 6.38 16.24 -5.57
N GLU A 5 7.25 16.32 -6.56
CA GLU A 5 7.17 15.51 -7.77
C GLU A 5 7.54 14.05 -7.49
N ASN A 6 8.53 13.84 -6.63
CA ASN A 6 9.00 12.51 -6.25
C ASN A 6 7.93 11.70 -5.49
N VAL A 7 7.22 12.35 -4.57
CA VAL A 7 6.11 11.70 -3.85
C VAL A 7 4.93 11.44 -4.79
N CYS A 8 4.67 12.33 -5.74
CA CYS A 8 3.60 12.16 -6.72
C CYS A 8 3.86 10.97 -7.65
N LEU A 9 5.12 10.72 -8.04
CA LEU A 9 5.49 9.59 -8.89
C LEU A 9 5.43 8.26 -8.14
N PHE A 10 5.91 8.21 -6.89
CA PHE A 10 5.77 7.06 -5.99
C PHE A 10 4.30 6.61 -5.86
N VAL A 11 3.41 7.58 -5.75
CA VAL A 11 1.97 7.36 -5.70
C VAL A 11 1.41 6.88 -7.03
N THR A 12 1.87 7.47 -8.13
CA THR A 12 1.44 7.06 -9.47
C THR A 12 1.84 5.60 -9.76
N VAL A 13 3.03 5.18 -9.32
CA VAL A 13 3.49 3.78 -9.45
C VAL A 13 2.64 2.84 -8.59
N LYS A 14 2.33 3.21 -7.35
CA LYS A 14 1.41 2.43 -6.49
C LYS A 14 -0.01 2.40 -7.06
N PHE A 15 -0.48 3.50 -7.64
CA PHE A 15 -1.78 3.57 -8.31
C PHE A 15 -1.85 2.68 -9.55
N LEU A 16 -0.81 2.70 -10.40
CA LEU A 16 -0.72 1.85 -11.60
C LEU A 16 -0.67 0.38 -11.21
N HIS A 17 0.03 0.06 -10.13
CA HIS A 17 0.10 -1.27 -9.55
C HIS A 17 -1.28 -1.76 -9.04
N GLY A 18 -1.99 -0.93 -8.28
CA GLY A 18 -3.36 -1.21 -7.82
C GLY A 18 -4.32 -1.43 -9.00
N TYR A 19 -4.21 -0.62 -10.05
CA TYR A 19 -5.05 -0.74 -11.25
C TYR A 19 -4.78 -2.03 -12.04
N LEU A 20 -3.50 -2.42 -12.20
CA LEU A 20 -3.13 -3.68 -12.83
C LEU A 20 -3.59 -4.91 -12.02
N CYS A 21 -3.57 -4.81 -10.70
CA CYS A 21 -4.09 -5.83 -9.81
C CYS A 21 -5.62 -5.96 -9.92
N PHE A 22 -6.32 -4.82 -10.00
CA PHE A 22 -7.77 -4.74 -10.14
C PHE A 22 -8.24 -5.38 -11.46
N THR A 23 -7.66 -5.00 -12.59
CA THR A 23 -8.07 -5.52 -13.91
C THR A 23 -7.84 -7.02 -14.06
N LYS A 24 -6.75 -7.55 -13.50
CA LYS A 24 -6.49 -9.00 -13.48
C LYS A 24 -7.34 -9.76 -12.46
N GLY A 25 -7.68 -9.15 -11.33
CA GLY A 25 -8.54 -9.75 -10.30
C GLY A 25 -9.96 -9.97 -10.77
N VAL A 26 -10.56 -8.95 -11.37
CA VAL A 26 -11.95 -8.96 -11.83
C VAL A 26 -12.16 -9.95 -13.00
N THR A 27 -11.19 -10.07 -13.93
CA THR A 27 -11.33 -10.93 -15.10
C THR A 27 -11.15 -12.44 -14.78
N GLN A 28 -10.65 -12.80 -13.61
CA GLN A 28 -10.28 -14.18 -13.29
C GLN A 28 -11.14 -14.85 -12.20
N MET A 29 -12.23 -14.24 -11.74
CA MET A 29 -13.13 -14.87 -10.76
C MET A 29 -13.85 -16.13 -11.26
N ALA A 30 -13.74 -16.45 -12.56
CA ALA A 30 -14.47 -17.54 -13.23
C ALA A 30 -13.73 -18.91 -13.28
N THR A 31 -12.53 -19.04 -12.71
CA THR A 31 -11.81 -20.34 -12.71
C THR A 31 -11.95 -21.06 -11.37
N GLU A 32 -12.03 -22.41 -11.41
CA GLU A 32 -12.16 -23.28 -10.24
C GLU A 32 -11.25 -22.87 -9.07
N ASN A 33 -11.87 -22.65 -7.93
CA ASN A 33 -11.21 -22.16 -6.74
C ASN A 33 -10.37 -23.30 -6.12
N LYS A 34 -9.04 -23.19 -6.16
CA LYS A 34 -8.10 -24.17 -5.58
C LYS A 34 -8.37 -24.47 -4.10
N MET A 35 -9.02 -23.53 -3.40
CA MET A 35 -9.35 -23.68 -1.98
C MET A 35 -10.34 -24.81 -1.69
N GLY A 36 -11.18 -25.20 -2.65
CA GLY A 36 -12.19 -26.24 -2.48
C GLY A 36 -11.73 -27.67 -2.83
N VAL A 37 -10.58 -27.83 -3.48
CA VAL A 37 -10.16 -29.11 -4.08
C VAL A 37 -8.83 -29.65 -3.53
N MET A 38 -7.96 -28.78 -3.00
CA MET A 38 -6.63 -29.16 -2.53
C MET A 38 -6.63 -29.67 -1.07
N PRO A 39 -5.79 -30.68 -0.71
CA PRO A 39 -5.59 -31.09 0.68
C PRO A 39 -5.01 -29.91 1.50
N LEU A 40 -5.53 -29.74 2.72
CA LEU A 40 -5.31 -28.58 3.59
C LEU A 40 -3.82 -28.21 3.76
N ASN A 41 -2.95 -29.19 4.01
CA ASN A 41 -1.52 -28.94 4.24
C ASN A 41 -0.82 -28.36 2.99
N ARG A 42 -1.15 -28.87 1.82
CA ARG A 42 -0.58 -28.41 0.56
C ARG A 42 -1.12 -27.03 0.17
N LEU A 43 -2.37 -26.75 0.48
CA LEU A 43 -3.00 -25.47 0.28
C LEU A 43 -2.34 -24.40 1.17
N LEU A 44 -2.14 -24.68 2.46
CA LEU A 44 -1.49 -23.79 3.41
C LEU A 44 -0.08 -23.40 2.93
N ILE A 45 0.75 -24.36 2.57
CA ILE A 45 2.11 -24.09 2.08
C ILE A 45 2.07 -23.28 0.78
N SER A 46 1.21 -23.65 -0.16
CA SER A 46 1.08 -22.95 -1.46
C SER A 46 0.62 -21.50 -1.33
N MET A 47 -0.12 -21.17 -0.29
CA MET A 47 -0.58 -19.78 -0.04
C MET A 47 0.38 -19.00 0.87
N SER A 48 0.96 -19.66 1.89
CA SER A 48 1.81 -18.98 2.87
C SER A 48 3.18 -18.60 2.30
N VAL A 49 3.80 -19.50 1.51
CA VAL A 49 5.15 -19.25 0.95
C VAL A 49 5.19 -17.98 0.07
N PRO A 50 4.29 -17.79 -0.90
CA PRO A 50 4.28 -16.53 -1.68
C PRO A 50 4.05 -15.29 -0.82
N MET A 51 3.19 -15.37 0.20
CA MET A 51 2.93 -14.25 1.12
C MET A 51 4.17 -13.91 1.96
N MET A 52 4.88 -14.92 2.48
CA MET A 52 6.12 -14.71 3.22
C MET A 52 7.21 -14.06 2.35
N ILE A 53 7.36 -14.51 1.10
CA ILE A 53 8.31 -13.92 0.15
C ILE A 53 7.93 -12.45 -0.13
N SER A 54 6.65 -12.15 -0.34
CA SER A 54 6.18 -10.77 -0.53
C SER A 54 6.50 -9.87 0.64
N MET A 55 6.25 -10.35 1.88
CA MET A 55 6.56 -9.59 3.09
C MET A 55 8.07 -9.36 3.26
N LEU A 56 8.89 -10.36 2.90
CA LEU A 56 10.35 -10.23 2.95
C LEU A 56 10.84 -9.19 1.94
N VAL A 57 10.34 -9.23 0.70
CA VAL A 57 10.68 -8.24 -0.33
C VAL A 57 10.25 -6.84 0.10
N GLN A 58 9.07 -6.70 0.71
CA GLN A 58 8.58 -5.42 1.24
C GLN A 58 9.46 -4.90 2.39
N ALA A 59 9.90 -5.77 3.31
CA ALA A 59 10.81 -5.39 4.38
C ALA A 59 12.17 -4.92 3.84
N LEU A 60 12.72 -5.63 2.86
CA LEU A 60 13.99 -5.28 2.23
C LEU A 60 13.91 -3.91 1.55
N TYR A 61 12.85 -3.67 0.76
CA TYR A 61 12.70 -2.37 0.10
C TYR A 61 12.53 -1.22 1.11
N ASN A 62 11.81 -1.42 2.21
CA ASN A 62 11.68 -0.41 3.27
C ASN A 62 13.04 -0.04 3.92
N ILE A 63 13.93 -1.03 4.07
CA ILE A 63 15.30 -0.78 4.58
C ILE A 63 16.07 0.06 3.56
N VAL A 64 16.00 -0.28 2.28
CA VAL A 64 16.70 0.45 1.21
C VAL A 64 16.20 1.90 1.11
N ASP A 65 14.88 2.12 1.13
CA ASP A 65 14.28 3.45 1.13
C ASP A 65 14.73 4.29 2.33
N SER A 66 14.72 3.70 3.53
CA SER A 66 15.22 4.38 4.74
C SER A 66 16.69 4.78 4.64
N MET A 67 17.53 3.97 4.00
CA MET A 67 18.94 4.29 3.77
C MET A 67 19.12 5.48 2.82
N PHE A 68 18.30 5.59 1.79
CA PHE A 68 18.34 6.73 0.87
C PHE A 68 17.84 8.02 1.53
N VAL A 69 16.76 7.95 2.31
CA VAL A 69 16.24 9.12 3.05
C VAL A 69 17.24 9.63 4.09
N ALA A 70 17.97 8.73 4.76
CA ALA A 70 18.98 9.09 5.76
C ALA A 70 20.13 9.92 5.18
N GLN A 71 20.40 9.84 3.88
CA GLN A 71 21.47 10.60 3.22
C GLN A 71 21.09 12.05 2.87
N LEU A 72 19.80 12.42 2.96
CA LEU A 72 19.33 13.76 2.58
C LEU A 72 19.64 14.83 3.64
N SER A 73 19.14 14.67 4.85
CA SER A 73 19.43 15.54 6.01
C SER A 73 18.87 14.94 7.30
N GLU A 74 19.46 15.31 8.46
CA GLU A 74 18.98 14.86 9.78
C GLU A 74 17.56 15.38 10.08
N ASN A 75 17.24 16.61 9.70
CA ASN A 75 15.91 17.19 9.90
C ASN A 75 14.84 16.50 9.03
N ALA A 76 15.19 16.12 7.79
CA ALA A 76 14.28 15.36 6.92
C ALA A 76 14.02 13.96 7.48
N LEU A 77 15.04 13.26 7.96
CA LEU A 77 14.91 11.96 8.58
C LEU A 77 14.04 12.02 9.85
N THR A 78 14.24 13.05 10.66
CA THR A 78 13.43 13.29 11.88
C THR A 78 11.96 13.56 11.51
N ALA A 79 11.70 14.37 10.49
CA ALA A 79 10.34 14.64 10.03
C ALA A 79 9.62 13.36 9.52
N VAL A 80 10.31 12.52 8.76
CA VAL A 80 9.77 11.21 8.30
C VAL A 80 9.53 10.28 9.48
N SER A 81 10.45 10.23 10.45
CA SER A 81 10.31 9.39 11.66
C SER A 81 9.11 9.81 12.50
N LEU A 82 8.87 11.12 12.64
CA LEU A 82 7.69 11.65 13.35
C LEU A 82 6.38 11.42 12.58
N ALA A 83 6.41 11.26 11.25
CA ALA A 83 5.25 10.90 10.44
C ALA A 83 4.89 9.40 10.56
N PHE A 84 5.82 8.54 10.97
CA PHE A 84 5.67 7.09 11.01
C PHE A 84 4.44 6.58 11.77
N PRO A 85 4.05 7.12 12.95
CA PRO A 85 2.83 6.70 13.63
C PRO A 85 1.56 6.93 12.81
N ALA A 86 1.47 8.04 12.08
CA ALA A 86 0.32 8.33 11.21
C ALA A 86 0.27 7.38 10.01
N GLN A 87 1.42 7.09 9.41
CA GLN A 87 1.52 6.11 8.32
C GLN A 87 1.16 4.70 8.77
N ASN A 88 1.65 4.27 9.94
CA ASN A 88 1.28 2.97 10.51
C ASN A 88 -0.20 2.87 10.81
N LEU A 89 -0.84 3.94 11.27
CA LEU A 89 -2.28 3.96 11.49
C LEU A 89 -3.04 3.76 10.17
N MET A 90 -2.63 4.41 9.08
CA MET A 90 -3.22 4.21 7.74
C MET A 90 -3.09 2.75 7.29
N ILE A 91 -1.90 2.19 7.40
CA ILE A 91 -1.63 0.79 7.04
C ILE A 91 -2.44 -0.18 7.91
N ALA A 92 -2.53 0.07 9.22
CA ALA A 92 -3.29 -0.75 10.16
C ALA A 92 -4.78 -0.77 9.83
N VAL A 93 -5.38 0.39 9.51
CA VAL A 93 -6.79 0.49 9.11
C VAL A 93 -7.03 -0.22 7.77
N ALA A 94 -6.17 0.02 6.77
CA ALA A 94 -6.28 -0.62 5.46
C ALA A 94 -6.13 -2.15 5.56
N THR A 95 -5.15 -2.63 6.34
CA THR A 95 -4.91 -4.06 6.52
C THR A 95 -6.01 -4.71 7.35
N GLY A 96 -6.46 -4.06 8.42
CA GLY A 96 -7.53 -4.58 9.28
C GLY A 96 -8.85 -4.76 8.53
N THR A 97 -9.26 -3.74 7.77
CA THR A 97 -10.45 -3.84 6.88
C THR A 97 -10.25 -4.91 5.81
N GLY A 98 -9.06 -4.97 5.21
CA GLY A 98 -8.71 -5.95 4.19
C GLY A 98 -8.77 -7.39 4.70
N VAL A 99 -8.30 -7.67 5.93
CA VAL A 99 -8.38 -9.00 6.55
C VAL A 99 -9.84 -9.41 6.79
N GLY A 100 -10.68 -8.48 7.27
CA GLY A 100 -12.13 -8.73 7.44
C GLY A 100 -12.82 -9.09 6.12
N VAL A 101 -12.52 -8.34 5.05
CA VAL A 101 -13.02 -8.61 3.70
C VAL A 101 -12.54 -9.97 3.18
N ASN A 102 -11.25 -10.28 3.35
CA ASN A 102 -10.67 -11.55 2.92
C ASN A 102 -11.39 -12.74 3.59
N ALA A 103 -11.62 -12.69 4.90
CA ALA A 103 -12.32 -13.72 5.62
C ALA A 103 -13.76 -13.90 5.14
N ALA A 104 -14.51 -12.80 4.98
CA ALA A 104 -15.90 -12.83 4.51
C ALA A 104 -15.98 -13.35 3.06
N LEU A 105 -15.09 -12.92 2.18
CA LEU A 105 -15.07 -13.31 0.78
C LEU A 105 -14.68 -14.78 0.62
N SER A 106 -13.63 -15.24 1.29
CA SER A 106 -13.18 -16.64 1.25
C SER A 106 -14.28 -17.61 1.71
N ARG A 107 -15.02 -17.24 2.77
CA ARG A 107 -16.16 -18.02 3.25
C ARG A 107 -17.28 -18.12 2.22
N ASN A 108 -17.71 -17.00 1.61
CA ASN A 108 -18.80 -17.02 0.63
C ASN A 108 -18.38 -17.72 -0.68
N LEU A 109 -17.10 -17.65 -1.06
CA LEU A 109 -16.56 -18.44 -2.19
C LEU A 109 -16.56 -19.93 -1.89
N GLY A 110 -16.24 -20.34 -0.64
CA GLY A 110 -16.33 -21.73 -0.20
C GLY A 110 -17.78 -22.25 -0.20
N GLU A 111 -18.73 -21.44 0.19
CA GLU A 111 -20.17 -21.73 0.15
C GLU A 111 -20.77 -21.68 -1.28
N LYS A 112 -19.95 -21.35 -2.31
CA LYS A 112 -20.35 -21.15 -3.72
C LYS A 112 -21.43 -20.06 -3.90
N ASN A 113 -21.52 -19.13 -2.97
CA ASN A 113 -22.45 -18.00 -3.05
C ASN A 113 -21.81 -16.80 -3.76
N PHE A 114 -21.71 -16.88 -5.08
CA PHE A 114 -21.01 -15.89 -5.90
C PHE A 114 -21.68 -14.51 -5.88
N ASP A 115 -23.01 -14.42 -5.76
CA ASP A 115 -23.72 -13.13 -5.70
C ASP A 115 -23.35 -12.36 -4.43
N ARG A 116 -23.20 -13.07 -3.32
CA ARG A 116 -22.79 -12.47 -2.05
C ARG A 116 -21.31 -12.14 -2.04
N ALA A 117 -20.49 -12.97 -2.67
CA ALA A 117 -19.07 -12.72 -2.84
C ALA A 117 -18.80 -11.46 -3.65
N ASN A 118 -19.54 -11.24 -4.76
CA ASN A 118 -19.42 -10.03 -5.57
C ASN A 118 -19.82 -8.78 -4.78
N ARG A 119 -20.91 -8.82 -4.02
CA ARG A 119 -21.31 -7.69 -3.15
C ARG A 119 -20.26 -7.37 -2.08
N ILE A 120 -19.61 -8.38 -1.50
CA ILE A 120 -18.52 -8.17 -0.53
C ILE A 120 -17.33 -7.50 -1.21
N ALA A 121 -16.99 -7.89 -2.45
CA ALA A 121 -15.91 -7.25 -3.20
C ALA A 121 -16.21 -5.77 -3.50
N ASP A 122 -17.44 -5.44 -3.91
CA ASP A 122 -17.87 -4.05 -4.12
C ASP A 122 -17.81 -3.23 -2.82
N HIS A 123 -18.28 -3.80 -1.71
CA HIS A 123 -18.20 -3.15 -0.40
C HIS A 123 -16.75 -2.96 0.07
N ALA A 124 -15.83 -3.86 -0.28
CA ALA A 124 -14.42 -3.72 0.04
C ALA A 124 -13.80 -2.49 -0.64
N LEU A 125 -14.09 -2.29 -1.93
CA LEU A 125 -13.61 -1.13 -2.67
C LEU A 125 -14.23 0.16 -2.14
N PHE A 126 -15.52 0.14 -1.83
CA PHE A 126 -16.20 1.29 -1.23
C PHE A 126 -15.59 1.65 0.14
N LEU A 127 -15.33 0.66 0.98
CA LEU A 127 -14.73 0.86 2.30
C LEU A 127 -13.29 1.39 2.20
N ALA A 128 -12.52 0.90 1.23
CA ALA A 128 -11.18 1.42 0.93
C ALA A 128 -11.23 2.91 0.51
N ALA A 129 -12.17 3.28 -0.36
CA ALA A 129 -12.35 4.65 -0.79
C ALA A 129 -12.80 5.57 0.37
N MET A 130 -13.71 5.11 1.22
CA MET A 130 -14.14 5.86 2.41
C MET A 130 -13.00 6.06 3.40
N SER A 131 -12.22 5.02 3.68
CA SER A 131 -11.04 5.10 4.54
C SER A 131 -10.03 6.11 3.98
N TYR A 132 -9.76 6.06 2.67
CA TYR A 132 -8.92 7.04 2.00
C TYR A 132 -9.40 8.48 2.24
N ILE A 133 -10.71 8.77 2.02
CA ILE A 133 -11.27 10.10 2.20
C ILE A 133 -11.04 10.61 3.63
N VAL A 134 -11.26 9.78 4.63
CA VAL A 134 -11.03 10.14 6.04
C VAL A 134 -9.58 10.53 6.28
N PHE A 135 -8.62 9.73 5.80
CA PHE A 135 -7.20 10.02 5.99
C PHE A 135 -6.71 11.20 5.14
N ALA A 136 -7.25 11.40 3.95
CA ALA A 136 -6.94 12.57 3.12
C ALA A 136 -7.41 13.86 3.80
N LEU A 137 -8.62 13.88 4.35
CA LEU A 137 -9.13 15.02 5.13
C LEU A 137 -8.29 15.26 6.38
N PHE A 138 -7.93 14.19 7.10
CA PHE A 138 -7.04 14.30 8.26
C PHE A 138 -5.70 14.95 7.88
N GLY A 139 -5.05 14.50 6.81
CA GLY A 139 -3.77 15.05 6.35
C GLY A 139 -3.88 16.50 5.87
N LEU A 140 -4.99 16.89 5.24
CA LEU A 140 -5.19 18.26 4.79
C LEU A 140 -5.36 19.24 5.96
N PHE A 141 -6.17 18.89 6.96
CA PHE A 141 -6.57 19.82 8.02
C PHE A 141 -5.72 19.68 9.29
N PHE A 142 -5.28 18.49 9.65
CA PHE A 142 -4.66 18.21 10.94
C PHE A 142 -3.15 17.93 10.87
N ALA A 143 -2.53 17.81 9.68
CA ALA A 143 -1.11 17.46 9.56
C ALA A 143 -0.20 18.45 10.32
N ARG A 144 -0.43 19.77 10.21
CA ARG A 144 0.40 20.77 10.90
C ARG A 144 0.25 20.68 12.42
N GLN A 145 -0.97 20.45 12.90
CA GLN A 145 -1.26 20.32 14.32
C GLN A 145 -0.62 19.06 14.91
N PHE A 146 -0.64 17.97 14.15
CA PHE A 146 -0.01 16.72 14.51
C PHE A 146 1.51 16.87 14.74
N PHE A 147 2.21 17.62 13.86
CA PHE A 147 3.65 17.85 14.02
C PHE A 147 3.95 18.85 15.15
N ARG A 148 3.15 19.90 15.33
CA ARG A 148 3.31 20.85 16.44
C ARG A 148 3.16 20.24 17.83
N LEU A 149 2.43 19.13 17.95
CA LEU A 149 2.33 18.39 19.19
C LEU A 149 3.57 17.53 19.50
N GLN A 150 4.43 17.30 18.51
CA GLN A 150 5.60 16.41 18.63
C GLN A 150 6.92 17.17 18.69
N THR A 151 6.99 18.39 18.10
CA THR A 151 8.23 19.18 18.06
C THR A 151 7.91 20.67 17.97
N ASP A 152 8.79 21.49 18.59
CA ASP A 152 8.76 22.95 18.56
C ASP A 152 9.65 23.53 17.43
N ILE A 153 10.38 22.70 16.69
CA ILE A 153 11.27 23.12 15.62
C ILE A 153 10.46 23.36 14.36
N GLU A 154 10.23 24.63 14.01
CA GLU A 154 9.39 25.05 12.86
C GLU A 154 9.85 24.42 11.53
N GLU A 155 11.15 24.24 11.31
CA GLU A 155 11.67 23.62 10.10
C GLU A 155 11.20 22.17 9.96
N ILE A 156 11.23 21.38 11.04
CA ILE A 156 10.75 19.99 11.06
C ILE A 156 9.24 19.95 10.90
N VAL A 157 8.51 20.90 11.52
CA VAL A 157 7.06 21.00 11.38
C VAL A 157 6.67 21.28 9.93
N ASP A 158 7.35 22.18 9.23
CA ASP A 158 7.02 22.54 7.83
C ASP A 158 7.37 21.39 6.87
N LEU A 159 8.54 20.77 7.01
CA LEU A 159 8.94 19.60 6.22
C LEU A 159 7.98 18.44 6.45
N GLY A 160 7.70 18.09 7.72
CA GLY A 160 6.82 16.99 8.08
C GLY A 160 5.38 17.21 7.65
N THR A 161 4.86 18.44 7.79
CA THR A 161 3.50 18.79 7.33
C THR A 161 3.35 18.60 5.83
N THR A 162 4.33 19.07 5.05
CA THR A 162 4.33 18.91 3.60
C THR A 162 4.39 17.44 3.22
N TYR A 163 5.29 16.68 3.84
CA TYR A 163 5.44 15.26 3.63
C TYR A 163 4.15 14.48 3.96
N LEU A 164 3.58 14.69 5.14
CA LEU A 164 2.38 13.97 5.56
C LEU A 164 1.16 14.32 4.69
N ARG A 165 0.99 15.58 4.29
CA ARG A 165 -0.07 15.98 3.35
C ARG A 165 0.05 15.25 2.02
N VAL A 166 1.23 15.21 1.45
CA VAL A 166 1.45 14.51 0.19
C VAL A 166 1.19 13.02 0.37
N CYS A 167 1.71 12.38 1.42
CA CYS A 167 1.48 10.97 1.71
C CYS A 167 0.00 10.62 1.89
N THR A 168 -0.78 11.48 2.60
CA THR A 168 -2.20 11.22 2.83
C THR A 168 -3.07 11.45 1.60
N ILE A 169 -2.80 12.47 0.78
CA ILE A 169 -3.48 12.68 -0.50
C ILE A 169 -3.18 11.51 -1.44
N ALA A 170 -1.97 11.08 -1.44
CA ALA A 170 -1.44 10.01 -2.25
C ALA A 170 -1.82 8.60 -1.76
N SER A 171 -2.35 8.46 -0.55
CA SER A 171 -2.70 7.17 0.06
C SER A 171 -3.87 6.44 -0.64
N PHE A 172 -4.56 7.07 -1.60
CA PHE A 172 -5.56 6.39 -2.43
C PHE A 172 -5.01 5.11 -3.07
N GLY A 173 -3.79 5.20 -3.63
CA GLY A 173 -3.11 4.04 -4.21
C GLY A 173 -2.88 2.93 -3.17
N LEU A 174 -2.45 3.29 -1.95
CA LEU A 174 -2.21 2.35 -0.85
C LEU A 174 -3.49 1.60 -0.46
N PHE A 175 -4.61 2.31 -0.24
CA PHE A 175 -5.87 1.70 0.16
C PHE A 175 -6.43 0.78 -0.93
N MET A 176 -6.35 1.20 -2.20
CA MET A 176 -6.78 0.38 -3.33
C MET A 176 -5.87 -0.84 -3.55
N GLU A 177 -4.56 -0.68 -3.42
CA GLU A 177 -3.60 -1.78 -3.51
C GLU A 177 -3.90 -2.87 -2.48
N ILE A 178 -4.01 -2.49 -1.19
CA ILE A 178 -4.30 -3.44 -0.11
C ILE A 178 -5.66 -4.12 -0.33
N ALA A 179 -6.70 -3.39 -0.71
CA ALA A 179 -8.01 -3.97 -0.99
C ALA A 179 -7.93 -5.00 -2.12
N CYS A 180 -7.33 -4.66 -3.26
CA CYS A 180 -7.16 -5.56 -4.40
C CYS A 180 -6.30 -6.78 -4.08
N GLU A 181 -5.23 -6.59 -3.30
CA GLU A 181 -4.39 -7.68 -2.83
C GLU A 181 -5.19 -8.69 -1.99
N ARG A 182 -6.01 -8.21 -1.05
CA ARG A 182 -6.86 -9.08 -0.22
C ARG A 182 -7.92 -9.80 -1.05
N LEU A 183 -8.49 -9.16 -2.07
CA LEU A 183 -9.38 -9.81 -3.02
C LEU A 183 -8.69 -10.93 -3.81
N LEU A 184 -7.45 -10.72 -4.26
CA LEU A 184 -6.65 -11.77 -4.91
C LEU A 184 -6.30 -12.91 -3.96
N GLN A 185 -5.92 -12.61 -2.73
CA GLN A 185 -5.61 -13.63 -1.71
C GLN A 185 -6.82 -14.49 -1.37
N SER A 186 -8.02 -13.90 -1.27
CA SER A 186 -9.26 -14.62 -0.99
C SER A 186 -9.67 -15.61 -2.09
N THR A 187 -9.21 -15.39 -3.34
CA THR A 187 -9.42 -16.31 -4.45
C THR A 187 -8.36 -17.42 -4.54
N GLY A 188 -7.39 -17.48 -3.60
CA GLY A 188 -6.30 -18.46 -3.61
C GLY A 188 -5.19 -18.18 -4.61
N LYS A 189 -5.19 -17.02 -5.25
CA LYS A 189 -4.21 -16.63 -6.27
C LYS A 189 -3.05 -15.79 -5.70
N THR A 190 -2.50 -16.21 -4.57
CA THR A 190 -1.43 -15.50 -3.83
C THR A 190 -0.14 -15.31 -4.64
N ILE A 191 0.13 -16.19 -5.61
CA ILE A 191 1.30 -16.08 -6.50
C ILE A 191 1.26 -14.79 -7.32
N TYR A 192 0.09 -14.37 -7.79
CA TYR A 192 -0.05 -13.12 -8.55
C TYR A 192 0.18 -11.90 -7.66
N SER A 193 -0.27 -11.92 -6.40
CA SER A 193 0.04 -10.89 -5.41
C SER A 193 1.55 -10.77 -5.17
N MET A 194 2.26 -11.90 -5.07
CA MET A 194 3.71 -11.92 -4.95
C MET A 194 4.41 -11.29 -6.15
N TYR A 195 4.01 -11.62 -7.39
CA TYR A 195 4.61 -11.03 -8.59
C TYR A 195 4.35 -9.53 -8.69
N THR A 196 3.14 -9.09 -8.38
CA THR A 196 2.80 -7.67 -8.43
C THR A 196 3.58 -6.89 -7.37
N GLN A 197 3.67 -7.35 -6.13
CA GLN A 197 4.47 -6.73 -5.09
C GLN A 197 5.98 -6.74 -5.41
N GLY A 198 6.49 -7.85 -5.93
CA GLY A 198 7.89 -7.94 -6.36
C GLY A 198 8.24 -6.95 -7.48
N LEU A 199 7.36 -6.81 -8.46
CA LEU A 199 7.53 -5.82 -9.54
C LEU A 199 7.49 -4.39 -8.99
N GLY A 200 6.54 -4.09 -8.09
CA GLY A 200 6.46 -2.79 -7.43
C GLY A 200 7.72 -2.46 -6.64
N ALA A 201 8.26 -3.41 -5.89
CA ALA A 201 9.50 -3.24 -5.13
C ALA A 201 10.72 -2.97 -6.05
N ILE A 202 10.84 -3.70 -7.15
CA ILE A 202 11.93 -3.48 -8.13
C ILE A 202 11.82 -2.08 -8.75
N ILE A 203 10.62 -1.66 -9.14
CA ILE A 203 10.39 -0.33 -9.70
C ILE A 203 10.75 0.75 -8.67
N ASN A 204 10.38 0.60 -7.40
CA ASN A 204 10.73 1.54 -6.34
C ASN A 204 12.25 1.61 -6.13
N ILE A 205 12.95 0.46 -6.00
CA ILE A 205 14.41 0.43 -5.82
C ILE A 205 15.14 1.14 -6.97
N VAL A 206 14.62 1.07 -8.20
CA VAL A 206 15.21 1.74 -9.37
C VAL A 206 14.83 3.23 -9.39
N LEU A 207 13.62 3.58 -9.05
CA LEU A 207 13.13 4.97 -9.12
C LEU A 207 13.58 5.81 -7.93
N ASP A 208 13.69 5.25 -6.73
CA ASP A 208 14.07 5.99 -5.52
C ASP A 208 15.42 6.72 -5.67
N PRO A 209 16.52 6.09 -6.09
CA PRO A 209 17.77 6.83 -6.30
C PRO A 209 17.68 7.87 -7.44
N ILE A 210 16.93 7.60 -8.48
CA ILE A 210 16.75 8.53 -9.62
C ILE A 210 16.01 9.79 -9.15
N LEU A 211 15.01 9.62 -8.31
CA LEU A 211 14.16 10.71 -7.81
C LEU A 211 14.80 11.46 -6.64
N ILE A 212 15.44 10.74 -5.72
CA ILE A 212 16.07 11.32 -4.51
C ILE A 212 17.31 12.12 -4.91
N PHE A 213 18.16 11.59 -5.79
CA PHE A 213 19.38 12.28 -6.23
C PHE A 213 19.18 13.23 -7.41
N GLY A 214 17.96 13.36 -7.93
CA GLY A 214 17.60 14.37 -8.94
C GLY A 214 18.29 14.17 -10.30
N TYR A 215 18.59 12.95 -10.69
CA TYR A 215 19.25 12.67 -11.98
C TYR A 215 18.49 13.24 -13.19
N PHE A 216 17.18 13.45 -13.08
CA PHE A 216 16.37 14.09 -14.13
C PHE A 216 16.33 15.63 -14.05
N VAL A 217 16.63 16.21 -12.90
CA VAL A 217 16.51 17.70 -12.67
C VAL A 217 17.81 18.41 -13.01
N GLN A 218 18.93 17.70 -13.16
CA GLN A 218 20.24 18.31 -13.53
C GLN A 218 20.38 18.61 -15.04
N TYR A 219 19.42 18.21 -15.87
CA TYR A 219 19.44 18.44 -17.32
C TYR A 219 18.29 19.28 -17.86
N ALA A 220 17.52 19.94 -17.01
CA ALA A 220 16.53 20.95 -17.32
C ALA A 220 16.88 22.25 -16.59
#